data_a66c7eac1f7c7b27b661bf5d2d5daa9a
#
_entry.id   a66c7eac1f7c7b27b661bf5d2d5daa9a
#
_cell.length_a   1.000
_cell.length_b   1.000
_cell.length_c   1.000
_cell.angle_alpha   90.00
_cell.angle_beta   90.00
_cell.angle_gamma   90.00
#
_symmetry.space_group_name_H-M   'P 1'
#
loop_
_entity.id
_entity.type
_entity.pdbx_description
1 polymer ?
#
loop_
_entity_poly.entity_id
_entity_poly.type
_entity_poly.pdbx_seq_one_letter_code
_entity_poly.pdbx_strand_id
1 'polypeptide(L)'
;MKKKFKSAVLFSLLCFLTNAQDLIKSGPMVGYSTMREVLLWVQTNREAEVYFEYYEKNNPKIRFKTERLKTVKKNGFVGKLIADQVMPGKEYNYDVFINGKKIKRDYAMEFQSQKLWKWRTDPPNINFAIGSCNYVNEKEFDRPGKPYGSNFEIFNSIHDKNPDFMLWLGDNTYLRESDWNSRTGFVHRYTHTRSLPELQPLLASTHHYAIWDDHDFGPNNSDSSYWLKETASEIFQLFWGNPNYDVTGNGGITGFFQWGDLDFFLLDNRYHRTSNKNFTGTRQILGSDQIDWLINALSFSDAPFKFIVVGGQVLSTESLYENHAVFSEERRYLLDKIREAKIEGVIFLDGDRHHTVLSKMQESKYVYPIYDLTCSSLTAGAYKNDETFNAYKLEETLVGENNFGVLSVVGSKNDRELIVKIFNKDGEELWRKSIKSNDLKY
;
A
#
# COMPACT_ATOMS: atom_id res chain seq x y z
N MET A 1 -60.68 4.41 -57.88
CA MET A 1 -60.04 5.29 -56.87
C MET A 1 -59.26 4.39 -55.90
N LYS A 2 -57.92 4.33 -56.04
CA LYS A 2 -57.06 3.56 -55.15
C LYS A 2 -56.33 4.53 -54.22
N LYS A 3 -56.66 4.55 -52.93
CA LYS A 3 -55.97 5.31 -51.87
C LYS A 3 -54.66 4.60 -51.51
N LYS A 4 -53.53 5.26 -51.71
CA LYS A 4 -52.22 4.84 -51.24
C LYS A 4 -52.05 5.27 -49.79
N PHE A 5 -51.95 4.29 -48.87
CA PHE A 5 -51.49 4.51 -47.50
C PHE A 5 -49.95 4.66 -47.50
N LYS A 6 -49.46 5.80 -47.06
CA LYS A 6 -48.03 6.01 -46.78
C LYS A 6 -47.82 5.69 -45.30
N SER A 7 -47.20 4.54 -44.99
CA SER A 7 -46.70 4.22 -43.65
C SER A 7 -45.42 5.01 -43.39
N ALA A 8 -45.47 5.95 -42.47
CA ALA A 8 -44.26 6.61 -41.94
C ALA A 8 -43.71 5.75 -40.82
N VAL A 9 -42.57 5.09 -41.05
CA VAL A 9 -41.82 4.41 -40.02
C VAL A 9 -41.03 5.45 -39.23
N LEU A 10 -41.50 5.72 -38.01
CA LEU A 10 -40.80 6.60 -37.06
C LEU A 10 -39.70 5.78 -36.42
N PHE A 11 -38.45 5.96 -36.83
CA PHE A 11 -37.29 5.38 -36.22
C PHE A 11 -36.98 6.19 -34.93
N SER A 12 -37.49 5.74 -33.76
CA SER A 12 -37.12 6.31 -32.49
C SER A 12 -35.69 5.87 -32.13
N LEU A 13 -34.76 6.78 -32.30
CA LEU A 13 -33.40 6.68 -31.78
C LEU A 13 -33.48 6.74 -30.24
N LEU A 14 -33.59 5.57 -29.57
CA LEU A 14 -33.38 5.48 -28.14
C LEU A 14 -31.87 5.71 -27.88
N CYS A 15 -31.49 6.96 -27.67
CA CYS A 15 -30.22 7.28 -27.01
C CYS A 15 -30.27 6.73 -25.59
N PHE A 16 -29.67 5.57 -25.35
CA PHE A 16 -29.35 5.15 -24.00
C PHE A 16 -28.35 6.16 -23.41
N LEU A 17 -28.87 7.15 -22.72
CA LEU A 17 -28.10 8.03 -21.84
C LEU A 17 -27.65 7.18 -20.64
N THR A 18 -26.62 6.39 -20.84
CA THR A 18 -25.95 5.73 -19.71
C THR A 18 -25.46 6.83 -18.77
N ASN A 19 -25.85 6.75 -17.51
CA ASN A 19 -25.42 7.70 -16.50
C ASN A 19 -23.90 7.57 -16.37
N ALA A 20 -23.14 8.66 -16.41
CA ALA A 20 -21.68 8.61 -16.28
C ALA A 20 -21.27 8.06 -14.91
N GLN A 21 -22.15 8.20 -13.92
CA GLN A 21 -22.00 7.61 -12.58
C GLN A 21 -21.88 6.08 -12.64
N ASP A 22 -22.60 5.43 -13.56
CA ASP A 22 -22.58 3.95 -13.72
C ASP A 22 -21.31 3.46 -14.44
N LEU A 23 -20.45 4.37 -14.94
CA LEU A 23 -19.22 4.00 -15.63
C LEU A 23 -18.03 3.78 -14.71
N ILE A 24 -18.06 4.29 -13.48
CA ILE A 24 -16.97 4.08 -12.54
C ILE A 24 -17.12 2.73 -11.85
N LYS A 25 -16.06 1.94 -11.84
CA LYS A 25 -16.00 0.65 -11.17
C LYS A 25 -15.40 0.78 -9.77
N SER A 26 -14.32 1.56 -9.64
CA SER A 26 -13.59 1.73 -8.38
C SER A 26 -12.81 3.04 -8.38
N GLY A 27 -12.60 3.60 -7.19
CA GLY A 27 -11.91 4.87 -7.01
C GLY A 27 -12.84 6.09 -7.13
N PRO A 28 -12.25 7.28 -7.25
CA PRO A 28 -10.82 7.53 -7.47
C PRO A 28 -9.93 7.11 -6.31
N MET A 29 -8.62 6.95 -6.56
CA MET A 29 -7.62 6.75 -5.54
C MET A 29 -6.48 7.76 -5.72
N VAL A 30 -5.98 8.30 -4.61
CA VAL A 30 -4.82 9.17 -4.59
C VAL A 30 -3.56 8.31 -4.42
N GLY A 31 -2.66 8.36 -5.38
CA GLY A 31 -1.37 7.67 -5.33
C GLY A 31 -0.28 8.53 -4.70
N TYR A 32 0.96 8.36 -5.16
CA TYR A 32 2.09 9.09 -4.62
C TYR A 32 1.96 10.60 -4.72
N SER A 33 2.64 11.31 -3.82
CA SER A 33 2.76 12.75 -3.83
C SER A 33 4.22 13.17 -3.83
N THR A 34 4.53 14.19 -4.63
CA THR A 34 5.76 14.96 -4.56
C THR A 34 5.45 16.43 -4.30
N MET A 35 6.47 17.30 -4.38
CA MET A 35 6.26 18.76 -4.32
C MET A 35 5.65 19.34 -5.61
N ARG A 36 5.67 18.59 -6.72
CA ARG A 36 5.35 19.09 -8.06
C ARG A 36 4.27 18.29 -8.78
N GLU A 37 3.98 17.08 -8.31
CA GLU A 37 2.98 16.22 -8.95
C GLU A 37 2.36 15.24 -7.94
N VAL A 38 1.14 14.80 -8.28
CA VAL A 38 0.38 13.79 -7.56
C VAL A 38 -0.24 12.83 -8.56
N LEU A 39 -0.13 11.54 -8.32
CA LEU A 39 -0.80 10.51 -9.11
C LEU A 39 -2.25 10.39 -8.67
N LEU A 40 -3.17 10.40 -9.65
CA LEU A 40 -4.57 10.09 -9.49
C LEU A 40 -4.94 8.85 -10.30
N TRP A 41 -5.63 7.91 -9.68
CA TRP A 41 -6.02 6.63 -10.26
C TRP A 41 -7.54 6.48 -10.31
N VAL A 42 -8.08 5.85 -11.35
CA VAL A 42 -9.50 5.50 -11.45
C VAL A 42 -9.68 4.23 -12.29
N GLN A 43 -10.70 3.43 -11.98
CA GLN A 43 -11.10 2.30 -12.80
C GLN A 43 -12.53 2.49 -13.31
N THR A 44 -12.71 2.31 -14.61
CA THR A 44 -14.03 2.27 -15.23
C THR A 44 -14.50 0.83 -15.48
N ASN A 45 -15.77 0.61 -15.71
CA ASN A 45 -16.34 -0.73 -16.00
C ASN A 45 -16.27 -1.12 -17.48
N ARG A 46 -15.92 -0.16 -18.36
CA ARG A 46 -15.74 -0.32 -19.81
C ARG A 46 -14.87 0.81 -20.34
N GLU A 47 -14.52 0.74 -21.63
CA GLU A 47 -13.77 1.82 -22.29
C GLU A 47 -14.46 3.18 -22.12
N ALA A 48 -13.70 4.16 -21.65
CA ALA A 48 -14.16 5.53 -21.45
C ALA A 48 -12.98 6.50 -21.48
N GLU A 49 -13.24 7.75 -21.84
CA GLU A 49 -12.28 8.85 -21.67
C GLU A 49 -12.37 9.34 -20.22
N VAL A 50 -11.23 9.45 -19.53
CA VAL A 50 -11.14 9.92 -18.15
C VAL A 50 -10.13 11.06 -18.04
N TYR A 51 -10.43 12.03 -17.17
CA TYR A 51 -9.50 13.06 -16.72
C TYR A 51 -9.94 13.58 -15.36
N PHE A 52 -9.04 14.29 -14.66
CA PHE A 52 -9.32 14.96 -13.40
C PHE A 52 -9.21 16.47 -13.58
N GLU A 53 -10.12 17.22 -12.92
CA GLU A 53 -9.95 18.65 -12.64
C GLU A 53 -9.61 18.82 -11.17
N TYR A 54 -8.63 19.65 -10.85
CA TYR A 54 -8.22 19.91 -9.48
C TYR A 54 -7.95 21.39 -9.25
N TYR A 55 -8.05 21.80 -7.99
CA TYR A 55 -7.87 23.19 -7.60
C TYR A 55 -7.46 23.28 -6.13
N GLU A 56 -6.63 24.27 -5.79
CA GLU A 56 -6.23 24.54 -4.42
C GLU A 56 -7.48 24.86 -3.56
N LYS A 57 -7.61 24.21 -2.39
CA LYS A 57 -8.76 24.40 -1.47
C LYS A 57 -9.06 25.88 -1.19
N ASN A 58 -7.98 26.69 -1.03
CA ASN A 58 -8.08 28.11 -0.73
C ASN A 58 -8.29 29.00 -1.97
N ASN A 59 -8.23 28.43 -3.18
CA ASN A 59 -8.41 29.19 -4.43
C ASN A 59 -9.21 28.40 -5.48
N PRO A 60 -10.50 28.12 -5.26
CA PRO A 60 -11.31 27.26 -6.12
C PRO A 60 -11.61 27.84 -7.51
N LYS A 61 -11.24 29.11 -7.75
CA LYS A 61 -11.46 29.77 -9.04
C LYS A 61 -10.45 29.34 -10.10
N ILE A 62 -9.23 28.97 -9.67
CA ILE A 62 -8.18 28.50 -10.58
C ILE A 62 -8.23 26.97 -10.62
N ARG A 63 -8.56 26.44 -11.80
CA ARG A 63 -8.69 25.00 -12.00
C ARG A 63 -7.68 24.52 -13.02
N PHE A 64 -7.06 23.40 -12.69
CA PHE A 64 -6.13 22.67 -13.52
C PHE A 64 -6.77 21.37 -14.00
N LYS A 65 -6.22 20.79 -15.04
CA LYS A 65 -6.69 19.50 -15.59
C LYS A 65 -5.50 18.60 -15.85
N THR A 66 -5.67 17.32 -15.56
CA THR A 66 -4.75 16.30 -16.05
C THR A 66 -4.90 16.13 -17.55
N GLU A 67 -3.98 15.41 -18.18
CA GLU A 67 -4.21 14.89 -19.52
C GLU A 67 -5.49 14.03 -19.56
N ARG A 68 -5.96 13.75 -20.77
CA ARG A 68 -7.07 12.83 -21.00
C ARG A 68 -6.54 11.46 -21.36
N LEU A 69 -7.10 10.42 -20.77
CA LEU A 69 -6.74 9.04 -21.02
C LEU A 69 -7.98 8.23 -21.41
N LYS A 70 -7.85 7.38 -22.43
CA LYS A 70 -8.86 6.37 -22.75
C LYS A 70 -8.54 5.08 -21.98
N THR A 71 -9.41 4.66 -21.04
CA THR A 71 -9.31 3.38 -20.38
C THR A 71 -9.59 2.24 -21.35
N VAL A 72 -8.80 1.16 -21.27
CA VAL A 72 -8.90 0.04 -22.21
C VAL A 72 -8.94 -1.31 -21.46
N LYS A 73 -9.61 -2.30 -22.05
CA LYS A 73 -9.76 -3.64 -21.46
C LYS A 73 -8.40 -4.30 -21.13
N LYS A 74 -7.39 -4.10 -22.00
CA LYS A 74 -6.04 -4.64 -21.78
C LYS A 74 -5.47 -4.22 -20.43
N ASN A 75 -5.77 -2.99 -19.97
CA ASN A 75 -5.29 -2.45 -18.69
C ASN A 75 -6.38 -2.53 -17.60
N GLY A 76 -7.29 -3.52 -17.64
CA GLY A 76 -8.36 -3.66 -16.67
C GLY A 76 -9.26 -2.43 -16.52
N PHE A 77 -9.33 -1.60 -17.57
CA PHE A 77 -10.01 -0.29 -17.59
C PHE A 77 -9.49 0.72 -16.56
N VAL A 78 -8.25 0.58 -16.13
CA VAL A 78 -7.56 1.50 -15.23
C VAL A 78 -7.04 2.72 -15.98
N GLY A 79 -7.17 3.89 -15.37
CA GLY A 79 -6.52 5.15 -15.76
C GLY A 79 -5.65 5.67 -14.61
N LYS A 80 -4.40 6.00 -14.93
CA LYS A 80 -3.43 6.67 -14.03
C LYS A 80 -3.03 7.99 -14.68
N LEU A 81 -3.27 9.09 -14.00
CA LEU A 81 -3.07 10.44 -14.52
C LEU A 81 -2.33 11.30 -13.50
N ILE A 82 -1.52 12.22 -13.97
CA ILE A 82 -0.70 13.07 -13.13
C ILE A 82 -1.33 14.45 -13.00
N ALA A 83 -1.54 14.90 -11.76
CA ALA A 83 -1.80 16.30 -11.44
C ALA A 83 -0.43 17.01 -11.31
N ASP A 84 0.05 17.63 -12.38
CA ASP A 84 1.41 18.17 -12.55
C ASP A 84 1.54 19.68 -12.33
N GLN A 85 0.42 20.36 -12.06
CA GLN A 85 0.39 21.80 -11.78
C GLN A 85 0.06 22.07 -10.31
N VAL A 86 0.80 21.41 -9.41
CA VAL A 86 0.67 21.59 -7.96
C VAL A 86 1.83 22.43 -7.41
N MET A 87 1.54 23.19 -6.37
CA MET A 87 2.54 23.97 -5.62
C MET A 87 2.89 23.22 -4.33
N PRO A 88 4.17 23.27 -3.87
CA PRO A 88 4.58 22.60 -2.65
C PRO A 88 3.77 23.01 -1.42
N GLY A 89 3.35 22.01 -0.61
CA GLY A 89 2.69 22.21 0.67
C GLY A 89 1.26 22.74 0.57
N LYS A 90 0.57 22.41 -0.52
CA LYS A 90 -0.81 22.82 -0.76
C LYS A 90 -1.78 21.64 -0.71
N GLU A 91 -3.00 21.93 -0.30
CA GLU A 91 -4.12 20.99 -0.32
C GLU A 91 -5.03 21.31 -1.51
N TYR A 92 -5.48 20.28 -2.18
CA TYR A 92 -6.30 20.35 -3.38
C TYR A 92 -7.58 19.53 -3.22
N ASN A 93 -8.68 20.06 -3.75
CA ASN A 93 -9.84 19.26 -4.09
C ASN A 93 -9.76 18.85 -5.57
N TYR A 94 -10.36 17.72 -5.92
CA TYR A 94 -10.41 17.29 -7.30
C TYR A 94 -11.76 16.68 -7.69
N ASP A 95 -12.03 16.69 -8.98
CA ASP A 95 -13.24 16.15 -9.60
C ASP A 95 -12.85 15.14 -10.66
N VAL A 96 -13.55 14.01 -10.73
CA VAL A 96 -13.39 12.98 -11.78
C VAL A 96 -14.37 13.26 -12.91
N PHE A 97 -13.88 13.20 -14.14
CA PHE A 97 -14.70 13.30 -15.34
C PHE A 97 -14.57 12.02 -16.17
N ILE A 98 -15.72 11.44 -16.56
CA ILE A 98 -15.79 10.27 -17.43
C ILE A 98 -16.68 10.62 -18.62
N ASN A 99 -16.14 10.49 -19.84
CA ASN A 99 -16.79 10.93 -21.08
C ASN A 99 -17.33 12.36 -21.02
N GLY A 100 -16.53 13.27 -20.43
CA GLY A 100 -16.85 14.68 -20.28
C GLY A 100 -17.87 15.00 -19.18
N LYS A 101 -18.39 14.04 -18.46
CA LYS A 101 -19.36 14.23 -17.37
C LYS A 101 -18.69 14.09 -16.01
N LYS A 102 -18.92 15.05 -15.11
CA LYS A 102 -18.45 15.03 -13.72
C LYS A 102 -19.14 13.90 -12.94
N ILE A 103 -18.34 13.09 -12.24
CA ILE A 103 -18.82 12.05 -11.33
C ILE A 103 -19.05 12.69 -9.96
N LYS A 104 -20.23 12.46 -9.39
CA LYS A 104 -20.54 12.92 -8.03
C LYS A 104 -20.23 11.82 -7.02
N ARG A 105 -19.63 12.20 -5.90
CA ARG A 105 -19.41 11.35 -4.71
C ARG A 105 -19.97 12.08 -3.50
N ASP A 106 -20.34 11.30 -2.49
CA ASP A 106 -20.83 11.77 -1.19
C ASP A 106 -19.72 11.90 -0.13
N TYR A 107 -18.47 11.66 -0.55
CA TYR A 107 -17.26 11.78 0.27
C TYR A 107 -16.27 12.79 -0.36
N ALA A 108 -15.33 13.25 0.46
CA ALA A 108 -14.29 14.18 0.01
C ALA A 108 -13.37 13.50 -1.03
N MET A 109 -13.03 14.26 -2.07
CA MET A 109 -12.00 13.91 -3.04
C MET A 109 -10.92 14.98 -2.96
N GLU A 110 -9.83 14.65 -2.30
CA GLU A 110 -8.78 15.60 -1.99
C GLU A 110 -7.40 14.96 -1.94
N PHE A 111 -6.38 15.77 -2.12
CA PHE A 111 -4.98 15.37 -1.98
C PHE A 111 -4.12 16.52 -1.51
N GLN A 112 -2.90 16.23 -1.08
CA GLN A 112 -1.90 17.23 -0.73
C GLN A 112 -0.60 17.01 -1.50
N SER A 113 0.11 18.11 -1.77
CA SER A 113 1.48 18.09 -2.25
C SER A 113 2.45 18.19 -1.07
N GLN A 114 3.64 17.61 -1.19
CA GLN A 114 4.62 17.61 -0.12
C GLN A 114 5.16 19.01 0.17
N LYS A 115 5.42 19.30 1.45
CA LYS A 115 5.88 20.60 1.93
C LYS A 115 7.37 20.86 1.62
N LEU A 116 7.69 22.06 1.20
CA LEU A 116 9.06 22.54 1.03
C LEU A 116 9.58 23.10 2.37
N TRP A 117 10.14 22.26 3.21
CA TRP A 117 10.56 22.58 4.59
C TRP A 117 12.08 22.71 4.74
N LYS A 118 12.87 21.86 4.05
CA LYS A 118 14.32 21.75 4.20
C LYS A 118 15.00 23.13 4.09
N TRP A 119 15.83 23.48 5.08
CA TRP A 119 16.53 24.78 5.26
C TRP A 119 15.61 25.99 5.53
N ARG A 120 14.31 25.81 5.82
CA ARG A 120 13.34 26.90 6.06
C ARG A 120 12.68 26.82 7.40
N THR A 121 12.20 25.63 7.74
CA THR A 121 11.44 25.36 8.97
C THR A 121 11.86 24.01 9.54
N ASP A 122 11.36 23.67 10.71
CA ASP A 122 11.33 22.29 11.14
C ASP A 122 10.52 21.43 10.14
N PRO A 123 10.83 20.11 10.03
CA PRO A 123 10.03 19.21 9.20
C PRO A 123 8.58 19.16 9.69
N PRO A 124 7.61 18.91 8.79
CA PRO A 124 6.22 18.80 9.17
C PRO A 124 6.00 17.64 10.15
N ASN A 125 4.98 17.76 11.00
CA ASN A 125 4.43 16.58 11.63
C ASN A 125 3.76 15.72 10.57
N ILE A 126 3.92 14.41 10.68
CA ILE A 126 3.46 13.42 9.70
C ILE A 126 2.64 12.38 10.44
N ASN A 127 1.50 12.01 9.85
CA ASN A 127 0.59 11.00 10.41
C ASN A 127 0.22 10.01 9.31
N PHE A 128 0.60 8.74 9.44
CA PHE A 128 0.31 7.74 8.42
C PHE A 128 -0.26 6.46 9.01
N ALA A 129 -1.15 5.83 8.25
CA ALA A 129 -1.73 4.55 8.62
C ALA A 129 -0.96 3.40 8.00
N ILE A 130 -0.95 2.24 8.68
CA ILE A 130 -0.36 0.99 8.20
C ILE A 130 -1.31 -0.18 8.44
N GLY A 131 -1.20 -1.21 7.60
CA GLY A 131 -1.91 -2.48 7.78
C GLY A 131 -1.67 -3.43 6.63
N SER A 132 -1.98 -4.71 6.85
CA SER A 132 -1.81 -5.81 5.91
C SER A 132 -2.96 -6.80 5.98
N CYS A 133 -2.93 -7.82 5.14
CA CYS A 133 -3.86 -8.96 5.15
C CYS A 133 -5.32 -8.53 5.01
N ASN A 134 -5.61 -7.96 3.82
CA ASN A 134 -6.92 -7.48 3.42
C ASN A 134 -7.69 -8.54 2.61
N TYR A 135 -8.36 -9.46 3.30
CA TYR A 135 -9.20 -10.48 2.68
C TYR A 135 -10.61 -9.96 2.46
N VAL A 136 -11.03 -9.85 1.21
CA VAL A 136 -12.40 -9.45 0.83
C VAL A 136 -13.18 -10.68 0.38
N ASN A 137 -14.21 -11.04 1.13
CA ASN A 137 -15.03 -12.23 0.84
C ASN A 137 -15.72 -12.13 -0.52
N GLU A 138 -15.76 -13.27 -1.25
CA GLU A 138 -16.53 -13.46 -2.48
C GLU A 138 -17.06 -14.89 -2.50
N LYS A 139 -18.32 -15.07 -2.09
CA LYS A 139 -18.95 -16.36 -1.73
C LYS A 139 -18.78 -17.46 -2.79
N GLU A 140 -18.76 -17.08 -4.07
CA GLU A 140 -18.66 -18.05 -5.17
C GLU A 140 -17.26 -18.65 -5.33
N PHE A 141 -16.22 -17.97 -4.81
CA PHE A 141 -14.81 -18.35 -5.00
C PHE A 141 -14.08 -18.63 -3.68
N ASP A 142 -14.73 -18.35 -2.55
CA ASP A 142 -14.19 -18.66 -1.24
C ASP A 142 -14.43 -20.13 -0.86
N ARG A 143 -13.67 -20.62 0.12
CA ARG A 143 -13.89 -21.96 0.67
C ARG A 143 -15.31 -22.07 1.26
N PRO A 144 -16.00 -23.21 1.08
CA PRO A 144 -17.30 -23.44 1.69
C PRO A 144 -17.22 -23.31 3.23
N GLY A 145 -18.27 -22.76 3.84
CA GLY A 145 -18.41 -22.68 5.29
C GLY A 145 -18.36 -21.24 5.80
N LYS A 146 -17.67 -21.03 6.93
CA LYS A 146 -17.56 -19.69 7.54
C LYS A 146 -16.66 -18.80 6.68
N PRO A 147 -17.08 -17.55 6.39
CA PRO A 147 -16.24 -16.59 5.70
C PRO A 147 -14.89 -16.42 6.41
N TYR A 148 -13.80 -16.29 5.63
CA TYR A 148 -12.47 -16.09 6.16
C TYR A 148 -12.21 -14.64 6.54
N GLY A 149 -12.67 -13.70 5.72
CA GLY A 149 -12.59 -12.28 6.00
C GLY A 149 -13.68 -11.80 6.94
N SER A 150 -13.37 -10.79 7.72
CA SER A 150 -14.29 -10.06 8.60
C SER A 150 -15.12 -9.02 7.83
N ASN A 151 -15.77 -8.12 8.55
CA ASN A 151 -16.43 -6.94 8.00
C ASN A 151 -15.40 -5.87 7.59
N PHE A 152 -15.86 -4.80 6.93
CA PHE A 152 -15.01 -3.83 6.24
C PHE A 152 -15.07 -2.42 6.84
N GLU A 153 -15.77 -2.24 7.97
CA GLU A 153 -15.86 -0.95 8.70
C GLU A 153 -14.50 -0.40 9.15
N ILE A 154 -13.47 -1.23 9.24
CA ILE A 154 -12.10 -0.84 9.55
C ILE A 154 -11.58 0.26 8.61
N PHE A 155 -11.99 0.27 7.33
CA PHE A 155 -11.57 1.30 6.38
C PHE A 155 -12.17 2.67 6.70
N ASN A 156 -13.41 2.71 7.24
CA ASN A 156 -14.00 3.95 7.75
C ASN A 156 -13.22 4.43 8.99
N SER A 157 -12.88 3.51 9.90
CA SER A 157 -12.10 3.82 11.09
C SER A 157 -10.70 4.36 10.75
N ILE A 158 -10.04 3.82 9.72
CA ILE A 158 -8.76 4.34 9.22
C ILE A 158 -8.95 5.74 8.62
N HIS A 159 -9.97 5.92 7.78
CA HIS A 159 -10.30 7.22 7.18
C HIS A 159 -10.54 8.30 8.23
N ASP A 160 -11.25 7.98 9.32
CA ASP A 160 -11.56 8.89 10.42
C ASP A 160 -10.32 9.34 11.21
N LYS A 161 -9.18 8.59 11.12
CA LYS A 161 -7.90 9.05 11.67
C LYS A 161 -7.20 10.09 10.81
N ASN A 162 -7.73 10.39 9.63
CA ASN A 162 -7.22 11.40 8.70
C ASN A 162 -5.70 11.31 8.47
N PRO A 163 -5.17 10.14 8.02
CA PRO A 163 -3.76 10.00 7.78
C PRO A 163 -3.33 10.74 6.51
N ASP A 164 -2.10 11.26 6.50
CA ASP A 164 -1.48 11.83 5.30
C ASP A 164 -1.39 10.80 4.18
N PHE A 165 -1.06 9.56 4.56
CA PHE A 165 -1.04 8.41 3.63
C PHE A 165 -1.31 7.10 4.36
N MET A 166 -1.73 6.09 3.60
CA MET A 166 -1.82 4.68 3.99
C MET A 166 -0.69 3.91 3.33
N LEU A 167 0.10 3.19 4.13
CA LEU A 167 1.12 2.25 3.68
C LEU A 167 0.62 0.82 3.88
N TRP A 168 0.43 0.12 2.77
CA TRP A 168 -0.07 -1.25 2.74
C TRP A 168 1.11 -2.22 2.79
N LEU A 169 1.11 -3.10 3.79
CA LEU A 169 2.26 -3.95 4.14
C LEU A 169 2.21 -5.36 3.55
N GLY A 170 1.55 -5.52 2.41
CA GLY A 170 1.39 -6.80 1.74
C GLY A 170 0.07 -7.50 2.05
N ASP A 171 -0.23 -8.56 1.29
CA ASP A 171 -1.52 -9.25 1.33
C ASP A 171 -2.71 -8.30 1.16
N ASN A 172 -2.54 -7.33 0.29
CA ASN A 172 -3.58 -6.32 0.04
C ASN A 172 -4.75 -6.92 -0.74
N THR A 173 -4.51 -8.07 -1.36
CA THR A 173 -5.46 -8.79 -2.21
C THR A 173 -5.14 -10.28 -2.12
N TYR A 174 -6.14 -11.10 -1.87
CA TYR A 174 -5.99 -12.55 -1.79
C TYR A 174 -6.47 -13.22 -3.08
N LEU A 175 -5.55 -13.62 -3.94
CA LEU A 175 -5.83 -14.43 -5.12
C LEU A 175 -6.42 -15.79 -4.71
N ARG A 176 -7.49 -16.22 -5.40
CA ARG A 176 -8.14 -17.51 -5.20
C ARG A 176 -7.69 -18.49 -6.28
N GLU A 177 -8.04 -19.75 -6.11
CA GLU A 177 -7.77 -20.80 -7.07
C GLU A 177 -8.26 -20.47 -8.50
N SER A 178 -9.38 -19.76 -8.62
CA SER A 178 -9.90 -19.26 -9.89
C SER A 178 -9.09 -18.12 -10.52
N ASP A 179 -8.23 -17.46 -9.76
CA ASP A 179 -7.60 -16.21 -10.15
C ASP A 179 -6.13 -16.38 -10.58
N TRP A 180 -5.35 -17.16 -9.82
CA TRP A 180 -3.89 -17.18 -9.95
C TRP A 180 -3.32 -17.88 -11.19
N ASN A 181 -4.16 -18.41 -12.08
CA ASN A 181 -3.72 -19.07 -13.31
C ASN A 181 -3.85 -18.20 -14.56
N SER A 182 -4.28 -16.95 -14.43
CA SER A 182 -4.47 -16.09 -15.58
C SER A 182 -4.43 -14.60 -15.22
N ARG A 183 -3.98 -13.79 -16.17
CA ARG A 183 -4.01 -12.33 -16.05
C ARG A 183 -5.45 -11.82 -15.80
N THR A 184 -6.46 -12.44 -16.40
CA THR A 184 -7.87 -12.08 -16.19
C THR A 184 -8.29 -12.32 -14.74
N GLY A 185 -7.84 -13.41 -14.13
CA GLY A 185 -8.09 -13.72 -12.72
C GLY A 185 -7.46 -12.66 -11.80
N PHE A 186 -6.20 -12.29 -12.05
CA PHE A 186 -5.55 -11.20 -11.32
C PHE A 186 -6.36 -9.89 -11.40
N VAL A 187 -6.71 -9.46 -12.62
CA VAL A 187 -7.51 -8.24 -12.82
C VAL A 187 -8.87 -8.34 -12.11
N HIS A 188 -9.53 -9.51 -12.17
CA HIS A 188 -10.79 -9.74 -11.46
C HIS A 188 -10.61 -9.53 -9.96
N ARG A 189 -9.64 -10.21 -9.34
CA ARG A 189 -9.44 -10.18 -7.90
C ARG A 189 -9.05 -8.80 -7.37
N TYR A 190 -8.10 -8.14 -8.03
CA TYR A 190 -7.72 -6.77 -7.69
C TYR A 190 -8.90 -5.79 -7.86
N THR A 191 -9.71 -5.95 -8.93
CA THR A 191 -10.92 -5.15 -9.13
C THR A 191 -11.95 -5.39 -8.03
N HIS A 192 -12.19 -6.65 -7.65
CA HIS A 192 -13.12 -7.00 -6.59
C HIS A 192 -12.75 -6.33 -5.27
N THR A 193 -11.51 -6.53 -4.81
CA THR A 193 -10.99 -5.92 -3.58
C THR A 193 -11.08 -4.39 -3.62
N ARG A 194 -10.65 -3.77 -4.73
CA ARG A 194 -10.63 -2.31 -4.89
C ARG A 194 -12.01 -1.67 -4.96
N SER A 195 -13.03 -2.45 -5.35
CA SER A 195 -14.41 -1.94 -5.51
C SER A 195 -15.23 -1.90 -4.22
N LEU A 196 -14.64 -2.29 -3.09
CA LEU A 196 -15.32 -2.31 -1.80
C LEU A 196 -15.84 -0.90 -1.44
N PRO A 197 -17.14 -0.72 -1.13
CA PRO A 197 -17.72 0.61 -0.86
C PRO A 197 -17.05 1.32 0.33
N GLU A 198 -16.79 0.60 1.42
CA GLU A 198 -16.20 1.14 2.66
C GLU A 198 -14.77 1.65 2.44
N LEU A 199 -14.09 1.16 1.42
CA LEU A 199 -12.74 1.58 1.06
C LEU A 199 -12.71 2.89 0.24
N GLN A 200 -13.80 3.25 -0.46
CA GLN A 200 -13.80 4.36 -1.41
C GLN A 200 -13.46 5.72 -0.79
N PRO A 201 -14.01 6.12 0.39
CA PRO A 201 -13.65 7.39 1.01
C PRO A 201 -12.16 7.49 1.33
N LEU A 202 -11.58 6.43 1.89
CA LEU A 202 -10.15 6.35 2.21
C LEU A 202 -9.29 6.46 0.94
N LEU A 203 -9.65 5.76 -0.15
CA LEU A 203 -8.94 5.84 -1.42
C LEU A 203 -8.94 7.26 -2.00
N ALA A 204 -10.05 7.99 -1.85
CA ALA A 204 -10.26 9.26 -2.51
C ALA A 204 -9.61 10.46 -1.81
N SER A 205 -9.23 10.35 -0.54
CA SER A 205 -8.75 11.48 0.27
C SER A 205 -7.41 11.24 0.95
N THR A 206 -6.85 10.05 0.83
CA THR A 206 -5.59 9.65 1.46
C THR A 206 -4.62 9.17 0.38
N HIS A 207 -3.32 9.49 0.49
CA HIS A 207 -2.30 8.96 -0.41
C HIS A 207 -2.03 7.48 -0.12
N HIS A 208 -1.79 6.66 -1.15
CA HIS A 208 -1.60 5.23 -1.01
C HIS A 208 -0.26 4.77 -1.57
N TYR A 209 0.50 4.05 -0.71
CA TYR A 209 1.74 3.34 -1.05
C TYR A 209 1.59 1.87 -0.63
N ALA A 210 2.22 0.97 -1.36
CA ALA A 210 2.06 -0.46 -1.08
C ALA A 210 3.33 -1.27 -1.40
N ILE A 211 3.51 -2.33 -0.64
CA ILE A 211 4.28 -3.50 -1.04
C ILE A 211 3.32 -4.67 -1.25
N TRP A 212 3.81 -5.77 -1.78
CA TRP A 212 3.06 -7.02 -1.86
C TRP A 212 3.55 -8.06 -0.85
N ASP A 213 2.75 -9.14 -0.72
CA ASP A 213 3.21 -10.39 -0.16
C ASP A 213 2.71 -11.57 -1.03
N ASP A 214 2.72 -12.80 -0.54
CA ASP A 214 2.45 -13.98 -1.35
C ASP A 214 1.05 -13.99 -1.98
N HIS A 215 0.04 -13.52 -1.26
CA HIS A 215 -1.35 -13.52 -1.76
C HIS A 215 -1.63 -12.47 -2.82
N ASP A 216 -0.87 -11.37 -2.88
CA ASP A 216 -0.88 -10.43 -4.01
C ASP A 216 -0.13 -11.00 -5.21
N PHE A 217 0.94 -11.76 -4.94
CA PHE A 217 1.89 -12.24 -5.92
C PHE A 217 1.40 -13.52 -6.63
N GLY A 218 0.77 -14.44 -5.89
CA GLY A 218 0.32 -15.73 -6.43
C GLY A 218 -0.48 -16.57 -5.44
N PRO A 219 -0.41 -17.90 -5.54
CA PRO A 219 -0.89 -18.82 -4.52
C PRO A 219 -0.16 -18.65 -3.20
N ASN A 220 -0.76 -19.10 -2.11
CA ASN A 220 -0.15 -19.10 -0.77
C ASN A 220 1.29 -19.64 -0.77
N ASN A 221 2.20 -18.91 -0.16
CA ASN A 221 3.65 -19.17 -0.09
C ASN A 221 4.36 -19.18 -1.46
N SER A 222 3.87 -18.41 -2.44
CA SER A 222 4.48 -18.28 -3.76
C SER A 222 5.89 -17.71 -3.68
N ASP A 223 6.76 -18.20 -4.55
CA ASP A 223 8.17 -17.86 -4.64
C ASP A 223 8.59 -17.53 -6.09
N SER A 224 9.88 -17.35 -6.34
CA SER A 224 10.43 -16.99 -7.65
C SER A 224 10.13 -17.99 -8.78
N SER A 225 9.71 -19.20 -8.45
CA SER A 225 9.32 -20.22 -9.43
C SER A 225 7.89 -20.04 -9.97
N TYR A 226 7.12 -19.11 -9.41
CA TYR A 226 5.78 -18.86 -9.87
C TYR A 226 5.76 -18.34 -11.32
N TRP A 227 5.10 -19.08 -12.21
CA TRP A 227 5.17 -18.86 -13.67
C TRP A 227 4.48 -17.57 -14.15
N LEU A 228 3.64 -16.92 -13.34
CA LEU A 228 3.00 -15.66 -13.66
C LEU A 228 3.56 -14.47 -12.86
N LYS A 229 4.77 -14.57 -12.32
CA LYS A 229 5.37 -13.50 -11.51
C LYS A 229 5.49 -12.17 -12.24
N GLU A 230 5.74 -12.18 -13.57
CA GLU A 230 5.75 -10.96 -14.38
C GLU A 230 4.35 -10.35 -14.50
N THR A 231 3.32 -11.20 -14.62
CA THR A 231 1.92 -10.76 -14.61
C THR A 231 1.53 -10.18 -13.25
N ALA A 232 1.98 -10.80 -12.16
CA ALA A 232 1.77 -10.29 -10.81
C ALA A 232 2.35 -8.87 -10.67
N SER A 233 3.61 -8.67 -11.11
CA SER A 233 4.28 -7.37 -11.10
C SER A 233 3.53 -6.34 -11.96
N GLU A 234 3.14 -6.70 -13.19
CA GLU A 234 2.35 -5.84 -14.08
C GLU A 234 1.05 -5.38 -13.42
N ILE A 235 0.29 -6.32 -12.85
CA ILE A 235 -1.03 -6.02 -12.25
C ILE A 235 -0.87 -5.24 -10.95
N PHE A 236 0.11 -5.56 -10.11
CA PHE A 236 0.40 -4.77 -8.93
C PHE A 236 0.68 -3.32 -9.30
N GLN A 237 1.59 -3.09 -10.27
CA GLN A 237 1.90 -1.75 -10.76
C GLN A 237 0.68 -1.05 -11.39
N LEU A 238 -0.23 -1.79 -12.01
CA LEU A 238 -1.46 -1.23 -12.59
C LEU A 238 -2.44 -0.72 -11.51
N PHE A 239 -2.56 -1.44 -10.40
CA PHE A 239 -3.54 -1.13 -9.35
C PHE A 239 -2.99 -0.26 -8.22
N TRP A 240 -1.68 -0.06 -8.12
CA TRP A 240 -1.06 0.78 -7.10
C TRP A 240 -0.42 2.04 -7.68
N GLY A 241 -0.26 3.04 -6.82
CA GLY A 241 0.23 4.37 -7.18
C GLY A 241 1.58 4.73 -6.55
N ASN A 242 2.50 3.77 -6.39
CA ASN A 242 3.86 4.08 -5.95
C ASN A 242 4.60 4.94 -6.99
N PRO A 243 5.58 5.77 -6.58
CA PRO A 243 6.31 6.65 -7.50
C PRO A 243 7.28 5.91 -8.43
N ASN A 244 7.72 4.74 -8.01
CA ASN A 244 8.67 3.89 -8.74
C ASN A 244 8.49 2.43 -8.38
N TYR A 245 9.03 1.56 -9.20
CA TYR A 245 9.10 0.12 -9.05
C TYR A 245 10.40 -0.37 -9.67
N ASP A 246 10.87 -1.55 -9.27
CA ASP A 246 12.07 -2.19 -9.83
C ASP A 246 13.29 -1.26 -9.89
N VAL A 247 13.55 -0.55 -8.80
CA VAL A 247 14.70 0.38 -8.71
C VAL A 247 16.06 -0.32 -8.78
N THR A 248 16.07 -1.65 -8.67
CA THR A 248 17.26 -2.50 -8.84
C THR A 248 17.51 -2.87 -10.30
N GLY A 249 16.50 -2.79 -11.18
CA GLY A 249 16.57 -3.22 -12.58
C GLY A 249 16.52 -4.72 -12.79
N ASN A 250 16.15 -5.51 -11.75
CA ASN A 250 16.16 -6.97 -11.77
C ASN A 250 14.75 -7.58 -11.72
N GLY A 251 13.72 -6.77 -11.94
CA GLY A 251 12.31 -7.17 -11.87
C GLY A 251 11.72 -7.02 -10.47
N GLY A 252 10.40 -7.22 -10.37
CA GLY A 252 9.64 -7.09 -9.14
C GLY A 252 9.14 -5.68 -8.85
N ILE A 253 8.97 -5.36 -7.56
CA ILE A 253 8.33 -4.11 -7.13
C ILE A 253 9.17 -3.26 -6.17
N THR A 254 10.44 -3.59 -5.99
CA THR A 254 11.34 -2.82 -5.10
C THR A 254 11.27 -1.34 -5.43
N GLY A 255 11.04 -0.50 -4.43
CA GLY A 255 10.83 0.92 -4.62
C GLY A 255 11.26 1.76 -3.44
N PHE A 256 11.11 3.07 -3.60
CA PHE A 256 11.45 4.06 -2.59
C PHE A 256 10.53 5.27 -2.69
N PHE A 257 10.17 5.84 -1.55
CA PHE A 257 9.59 7.18 -1.50
C PHE A 257 10.02 7.91 -0.23
N GLN A 258 9.94 9.22 -0.30
CA GLN A 258 10.17 10.11 0.83
C GLN A 258 8.87 10.85 1.16
N TRP A 259 8.59 11.01 2.46
CA TRP A 259 7.52 11.88 2.93
C TRP A 259 8.03 12.78 4.05
N GLY A 260 8.09 14.07 3.77
CA GLY A 260 8.72 15.05 4.67
C GLY A 260 10.20 14.76 4.90
N ASP A 261 10.56 14.39 6.13
CA ASP A 261 11.90 13.99 6.54
C ASP A 261 12.05 12.48 6.79
N LEU A 262 11.07 11.67 6.33
CA LEU A 262 11.06 10.24 6.49
C LEU A 262 11.34 9.54 5.17
N ASP A 263 12.11 8.46 5.21
CA ASP A 263 12.43 7.63 4.05
C ASP A 263 11.83 6.23 4.19
N PHE A 264 11.21 5.76 3.10
CA PHE A 264 10.53 4.47 3.03
C PHE A 264 11.14 3.62 1.92
N PHE A 265 11.76 2.49 2.30
CA PHE A 265 12.38 1.52 1.42
C PHE A 265 11.43 0.35 1.25
N LEU A 266 10.78 0.27 0.10
CA LEU A 266 9.76 -0.72 -0.22
C LEU A 266 10.44 -1.97 -0.81
N LEU A 267 10.52 -3.05 -0.05
CA LEU A 267 11.20 -4.25 -0.47
C LEU A 267 10.25 -5.27 -1.09
N ASP A 268 10.80 -6.04 -2.01
CA ASP A 268 10.17 -7.18 -2.64
C ASP A 268 10.64 -8.49 -2.00
N ASN A 269 9.76 -9.18 -1.33
CA ASN A 269 10.05 -10.43 -0.64
C ASN A 269 9.58 -11.68 -1.41
N ARG A 270 9.15 -11.55 -2.69
CA ARG A 270 8.56 -12.64 -3.46
C ARG A 270 9.29 -12.94 -4.79
N TYR A 271 9.57 -11.91 -5.57
CA TYR A 271 10.05 -12.06 -6.95
C TYR A 271 11.36 -12.85 -7.07
N HIS A 272 12.27 -12.69 -6.09
CA HIS A 272 13.58 -13.37 -6.03
C HIS A 272 13.66 -14.48 -4.96
N ARG A 273 12.54 -14.71 -4.24
CA ARG A 273 12.50 -15.62 -3.10
C ARG A 273 12.77 -17.08 -3.51
N THR A 274 13.68 -17.73 -2.81
CA THR A 274 13.87 -19.17 -2.90
C THR A 274 12.71 -19.91 -2.21
N SER A 275 12.24 -21.00 -2.80
CA SER A 275 11.20 -21.83 -2.19
C SER A 275 11.58 -22.25 -0.77
N ASN A 276 10.62 -22.18 0.15
CA ASN A 276 10.80 -22.63 1.54
C ASN A 276 11.26 -24.08 1.64
N LYS A 277 10.92 -24.92 0.64
CA LYS A 277 11.24 -26.36 0.57
C LYS A 277 12.53 -26.66 -0.17
N ASN A 278 13.17 -25.66 -0.76
CA ASN A 278 14.45 -25.86 -1.45
C ASN A 278 15.61 -25.57 -0.48
N PHE A 279 16.36 -26.61 -0.16
CA PHE A 279 17.53 -26.54 0.72
C PHE A 279 18.87 -26.71 -0.08
N THR A 280 18.80 -26.58 -1.41
CA THR A 280 19.97 -26.63 -2.28
C THR A 280 20.38 -25.24 -2.73
N GLY A 281 21.66 -24.94 -2.71
CA GLY A 281 22.19 -23.63 -3.13
C GLY A 281 21.91 -22.49 -2.13
N THR A 282 22.00 -21.26 -2.61
CA THR A 282 21.75 -20.04 -1.81
C THR A 282 20.27 -19.88 -1.53
N ARG A 283 19.91 -19.73 -0.27
CA ARG A 283 18.55 -19.46 0.16
C ARG A 283 18.39 -17.97 0.44
N GLN A 284 17.42 -17.34 -0.22
CA GLN A 284 17.19 -15.90 -0.14
C GLN A 284 15.69 -15.56 -0.15
N ILE A 285 15.35 -14.45 0.45
CA ILE A 285 14.05 -13.76 0.34
C ILE A 285 14.21 -12.56 -0.60
N LEU A 286 15.17 -11.70 -0.28
CA LEU A 286 15.41 -10.43 -0.97
C LEU A 286 16.40 -10.56 -2.12
N GLY A 287 17.44 -11.37 -1.91
CA GLY A 287 18.59 -11.49 -2.81
C GLY A 287 19.64 -10.40 -2.58
N SER A 288 20.88 -10.67 -3.02
CA SER A 288 22.03 -9.78 -2.80
C SER A 288 21.84 -8.40 -3.44
N ASP A 289 21.34 -8.35 -4.66
CA ASP A 289 21.24 -7.10 -5.42
C ASP A 289 20.27 -6.09 -4.74
N GLN A 290 19.16 -6.59 -4.20
CA GLN A 290 18.22 -5.76 -3.44
C GLN A 290 18.81 -5.32 -2.10
N ILE A 291 19.55 -6.20 -1.40
CA ILE A 291 20.22 -5.84 -0.15
C ILE A 291 21.32 -4.81 -0.42
N ASP A 292 22.14 -4.97 -1.45
CA ASP A 292 23.21 -4.02 -1.78
C ASP A 292 22.65 -2.65 -2.16
N TRP A 293 21.56 -2.62 -2.95
CA TRP A 293 20.84 -1.39 -3.22
C TRP A 293 20.33 -0.75 -1.93
N LEU A 294 19.69 -1.53 -1.05
CA LEU A 294 19.13 -1.06 0.22
C LEU A 294 20.21 -0.42 1.10
N ILE A 295 21.35 -1.07 1.27
CA ILE A 295 22.45 -0.57 2.10
C ILE A 295 23.00 0.75 1.54
N ASN A 296 23.16 0.87 0.22
CA ASN A 296 23.58 2.11 -0.41
C ASN A 296 22.55 3.23 -0.21
N ALA A 297 21.27 2.93 -0.39
CA ALA A 297 20.17 3.89 -0.23
C ALA A 297 20.01 4.34 1.23
N LEU A 298 20.09 3.41 2.18
CA LEU A 298 20.09 3.71 3.61
C LEU A 298 21.27 4.57 4.03
N SER A 299 22.48 4.30 3.48
CA SER A 299 23.70 5.07 3.77
C SER A 299 23.64 6.49 3.21
N PHE A 300 22.94 6.70 2.10
CA PHE A 300 22.71 8.00 1.49
C PHE A 300 21.67 8.84 2.25
N SER A 301 20.77 8.19 3.00
CA SER A 301 19.65 8.82 3.67
C SER A 301 20.08 9.60 4.93
N ASP A 302 19.64 10.86 5.03
CA ASP A 302 19.73 11.69 6.24
C ASP A 302 18.48 11.62 7.13
N ALA A 303 17.51 10.76 6.79
CA ALA A 303 16.24 10.68 7.51
C ALA A 303 16.44 10.23 8.96
N PRO A 304 15.75 10.86 9.95
CA PRO A 304 15.84 10.46 11.36
C PRO A 304 15.20 9.09 11.61
N PHE A 305 14.22 8.71 10.78
CA PHE A 305 13.62 7.37 10.73
C PHE A 305 13.65 6.86 9.29
N LYS A 306 14.21 5.68 9.13
CA LYS A 306 14.34 4.93 7.87
C LYS A 306 13.50 3.68 7.97
N PHE A 307 12.33 3.71 7.35
CA PHE A 307 11.40 2.60 7.38
C PHE A 307 11.74 1.61 6.27
N ILE A 308 12.14 0.39 6.66
CA ILE A 308 12.32 -0.74 5.75
C ILE A 308 11.01 -1.54 5.76
N VAL A 309 10.30 -1.54 4.63
CA VAL A 309 8.97 -2.11 4.49
C VAL A 309 9.06 -3.42 3.71
N VAL A 310 8.65 -4.52 4.32
CA VAL A 310 8.77 -5.88 3.74
C VAL A 310 7.57 -6.74 4.14
N GLY A 311 7.16 -7.73 3.36
CA GLY A 311 5.96 -8.52 3.61
C GLY A 311 5.97 -9.31 4.92
N GLY A 312 7.07 -9.98 5.24
CA GLY A 312 7.17 -10.86 6.42
C GLY A 312 8.16 -10.37 7.47
N GLN A 313 7.99 -10.82 8.71
CA GLN A 313 8.79 -10.45 9.89
C GLN A 313 10.29 -10.64 9.69
N VAL A 314 11.07 -9.63 10.08
CA VAL A 314 12.53 -9.65 10.00
C VAL A 314 13.17 -10.06 11.33
N LEU A 315 12.74 -9.46 12.45
CA LEU A 315 13.38 -9.70 13.75
C LEU A 315 12.85 -10.90 14.52
N SER A 316 11.63 -11.38 14.23
CA SER A 316 11.11 -12.56 14.91
C SER A 316 12.11 -13.72 14.89
N THR A 317 12.33 -14.35 16.05
CA THR A 317 13.22 -15.53 16.16
C THR A 317 12.49 -16.84 15.94
N GLU A 318 11.19 -16.82 15.76
CA GLU A 318 10.39 -17.98 15.41
C GLU A 318 10.66 -18.41 13.98
N SER A 319 11.26 -19.58 13.80
CA SER A 319 11.49 -20.16 12.48
C SER A 319 10.22 -20.88 11.98
N LEU A 320 9.11 -20.14 11.96
CA LEU A 320 7.81 -20.63 11.56
C LEU A 320 7.29 -19.85 10.34
N TYR A 321 6.39 -20.49 9.60
CA TYR A 321 5.81 -19.93 8.39
C TYR A 321 6.92 -19.56 7.40
N GLU A 322 6.98 -18.35 6.91
CA GLU A 322 7.92 -17.96 5.87
C GLU A 322 8.68 -16.65 6.15
N ASN A 323 8.78 -16.29 7.42
CA ASN A 323 9.51 -15.10 7.85
C ASN A 323 11.03 -15.23 7.64
N HIS A 324 11.76 -14.15 7.92
CA HIS A 324 13.21 -14.11 7.71
C HIS A 324 14.01 -15.06 8.63
N ALA A 325 13.44 -15.55 9.74
CA ALA A 325 14.11 -16.54 10.58
C ALA A 325 14.31 -17.88 9.87
N VAL A 326 13.44 -18.24 8.92
CA VAL A 326 13.58 -19.43 8.06
C VAL A 326 14.75 -19.29 7.08
N PHE A 327 15.17 -18.06 6.80
CA PHE A 327 16.29 -17.68 5.91
C PHE A 327 17.39 -17.00 6.71
N SER A 328 17.83 -17.65 7.79
CA SER A 328 18.68 -17.08 8.84
C SER A 328 20.02 -16.51 8.34
N GLU A 329 20.60 -17.07 7.26
CA GLU A 329 21.86 -16.58 6.69
C GLU A 329 21.68 -15.23 6.01
N GLU A 330 20.65 -15.07 5.18
CA GLU A 330 20.34 -13.77 4.54
C GLU A 330 19.92 -12.74 5.57
N ARG A 331 19.06 -13.12 6.56
CA ARG A 331 18.69 -12.24 7.67
C ARG A 331 19.92 -11.70 8.40
N ARG A 332 20.87 -12.60 8.76
CA ARG A 332 22.11 -12.20 9.42
C ARG A 332 22.92 -11.27 8.53
N TYR A 333 23.04 -11.58 7.24
CA TYR A 333 23.76 -10.76 6.27
C TYR A 333 23.17 -9.34 6.21
N LEU A 334 21.85 -9.19 6.09
CA LEU A 334 21.16 -7.90 6.09
C LEU A 334 21.45 -7.09 7.36
N LEU A 335 21.25 -7.70 8.53
CA LEU A 335 21.43 -7.04 9.82
C LEU A 335 22.90 -6.65 10.08
N ASP A 336 23.85 -7.52 9.69
CA ASP A 336 25.28 -7.23 9.80
C ASP A 336 25.70 -6.08 8.86
N LYS A 337 25.18 -6.01 7.63
CA LYS A 337 25.42 -4.91 6.70
C LYS A 337 24.89 -3.57 7.23
N ILE A 338 23.69 -3.54 7.84
CA ILE A 338 23.15 -2.34 8.49
C ILE A 338 24.09 -1.88 9.60
N ARG A 339 24.57 -2.79 10.44
CA ARG A 339 25.50 -2.51 11.54
C ARG A 339 26.87 -2.02 11.04
N GLU A 340 27.46 -2.72 10.08
CA GLU A 340 28.79 -2.41 9.53
C GLU A 340 28.83 -1.06 8.85
N ALA A 341 27.76 -0.70 8.13
CA ALA A 341 27.60 0.62 7.50
C ALA A 341 27.21 1.73 8.50
N LYS A 342 27.05 1.40 9.80
CA LYS A 342 26.63 2.33 10.86
C LYS A 342 25.37 3.12 10.49
N ILE A 343 24.36 2.43 9.95
CA ILE A 343 23.12 3.06 9.54
C ILE A 343 22.27 3.35 10.78
N GLU A 344 21.85 4.59 10.94
CA GLU A 344 21.01 5.07 12.06
C GLU A 344 19.53 5.10 11.68
N GLY A 345 18.64 5.04 12.67
CA GLY A 345 17.21 5.30 12.52
C GLY A 345 16.42 4.19 11.83
N VAL A 346 16.90 2.95 11.81
CA VAL A 346 16.24 1.82 11.12
C VAL A 346 15.08 1.27 11.93
N ILE A 347 13.92 1.15 11.26
CA ILE A 347 12.72 0.48 11.77
C ILE A 347 12.14 -0.38 10.63
N PHE A 348 11.86 -1.66 10.90
CA PHE A 348 11.14 -2.54 9.99
C PHE A 348 9.63 -2.40 10.17
N LEU A 349 8.89 -2.43 9.07
CA LEU A 349 7.43 -2.50 9.03
C LEU A 349 7.02 -3.70 8.18
N ASP A 350 6.20 -4.59 8.72
CA ASP A 350 5.78 -5.81 8.05
C ASP A 350 4.35 -6.26 8.38
N GLY A 351 3.91 -7.36 7.73
CA GLY A 351 2.56 -7.91 7.83
C GLY A 351 2.53 -9.43 8.02
N ASP A 352 1.77 -10.15 7.17
CA ASP A 352 1.66 -11.61 7.05
C ASP A 352 0.99 -12.35 8.23
N ARG A 353 1.33 -12.03 9.45
CA ARG A 353 1.16 -12.89 10.64
C ARG A 353 -0.24 -12.94 11.23
N HIS A 354 -1.19 -12.14 10.73
CA HIS A 354 -2.57 -12.05 11.24
C HIS A 354 -2.67 -11.70 12.72
N HIS A 355 -1.65 -11.04 13.25
CA HIS A 355 -1.59 -10.39 14.55
C HIS A 355 -0.66 -9.18 14.47
N THR A 356 -0.75 -8.28 15.43
CA THR A 356 0.18 -7.16 15.55
C THR A 356 1.07 -7.35 16.76
N VAL A 357 2.36 -7.06 16.58
CA VAL A 357 3.36 -7.10 17.66
C VAL A 357 4.52 -6.15 17.35
N LEU A 358 5.08 -5.51 18.35
CA LEU A 358 6.33 -4.76 18.27
C LEU A 358 7.46 -5.61 18.84
N SER A 359 8.47 -5.87 18.02
CA SER A 359 9.72 -6.53 18.44
C SER A 359 10.82 -5.49 18.63
N LYS A 360 11.66 -5.67 19.62
CA LYS A 360 12.81 -4.80 19.96
C LYS A 360 14.05 -5.67 20.14
N MET A 361 14.95 -5.64 19.16
CA MET A 361 16.25 -6.32 19.28
C MET A 361 17.29 -5.39 19.89
N GLN A 362 17.81 -5.75 21.08
CA GLN A 362 18.83 -5.03 21.81
C GLN A 362 19.96 -6.00 22.19
N GLU A 363 20.78 -6.34 21.21
CA GLU A 363 21.98 -7.18 21.44
C GLU A 363 23.23 -6.31 21.62
N SER A 364 24.19 -6.77 22.41
CA SER A 364 25.42 -6.02 22.74
C SER A 364 26.27 -5.58 21.54
N LYS A 365 26.13 -6.28 20.41
CA LYS A 365 26.83 -5.91 19.15
C LYS A 365 26.20 -4.73 18.42
N TYR A 366 24.97 -4.32 18.77
CA TYR A 366 24.30 -3.15 18.22
C TYR A 366 24.35 -2.00 19.22
N VAL A 367 24.67 -0.80 18.72
CA VAL A 367 24.79 0.41 19.54
C VAL A 367 23.42 0.91 19.98
N TYR A 368 22.42 0.77 19.12
CA TYR A 368 21.02 1.15 19.39
C TYR A 368 20.06 -0.02 19.13
N PRO A 369 18.84 -0.02 19.70
CA PRO A 369 17.86 -1.06 19.46
C PRO A 369 17.28 -0.96 18.05
N ILE A 370 17.15 -2.09 17.35
CA ILE A 370 16.40 -2.18 16.09
C ILE A 370 14.97 -2.61 16.43
N TYR A 371 13.99 -1.94 15.82
CA TYR A 371 12.57 -2.24 15.96
C TYR A 371 12.00 -2.88 14.71
N ASP A 372 11.00 -3.74 14.91
CA ASP A 372 10.24 -4.44 13.89
C ASP A 372 8.77 -4.45 14.30
N LEU A 373 7.93 -3.76 13.53
CA LEU A 373 6.50 -3.62 13.79
C LEU A 373 5.71 -4.44 12.76
N THR A 374 5.23 -5.59 13.19
CA THR A 374 4.22 -6.36 12.47
C THR A 374 2.84 -5.74 12.70
N CYS A 375 2.09 -5.43 11.62
CA CYS A 375 0.74 -4.88 11.71
C CYS A 375 -0.22 -5.63 10.80
N SER A 376 -0.98 -6.55 11.38
CA SER A 376 -1.88 -7.48 10.73
C SER A 376 -2.98 -7.95 11.70
N SER A 377 -4.20 -8.22 11.27
CA SER A 377 -4.71 -8.18 9.94
C SER A 377 -5.82 -7.12 9.83
N LEU A 378 -5.96 -6.52 8.64
CA LEU A 378 -7.06 -5.58 8.38
C LEU A 378 -8.41 -6.30 8.41
N THR A 379 -8.62 -7.24 7.47
CA THR A 379 -9.91 -7.93 7.33
C THR A 379 -9.80 -9.46 7.28
N ALA A 380 -8.61 -10.01 7.07
CA ALA A 380 -8.41 -11.46 7.17
C ALA A 380 -8.64 -11.95 8.61
N GLY A 381 -8.85 -13.25 8.78
CA GLY A 381 -9.03 -13.85 10.11
C GLY A 381 -7.83 -13.56 11.01
N ALA A 382 -8.05 -12.90 12.14
CA ALA A 382 -7.01 -12.59 13.11
C ALA A 382 -6.88 -13.72 14.16
N TYR A 383 -5.67 -13.97 14.61
CA TYR A 383 -5.36 -15.05 15.56
C TYR A 383 -4.56 -14.51 16.74
N LYS A 384 -4.89 -14.95 17.94
CA LYS A 384 -4.00 -14.83 19.11
C LYS A 384 -2.90 -15.90 19.01
N ASN A 385 -1.98 -15.70 18.10
CA ASN A 385 -0.72 -16.43 18.15
C ASN A 385 0.14 -15.77 19.20
N ASP A 386 0.58 -16.54 20.17
CA ASP A 386 1.36 -16.02 21.30
C ASP A 386 2.81 -15.70 20.92
N GLU A 387 3.27 -16.02 19.69
CA GLU A 387 4.67 -15.86 19.30
C GLU A 387 5.64 -16.29 20.43
N THR A 388 5.41 -17.45 21.02
CA THR A 388 6.05 -17.90 22.26
C THR A 388 7.57 -17.89 22.17
N PHE A 389 8.13 -18.12 20.97
CA PHE A 389 9.57 -18.20 20.74
C PHE A 389 10.18 -16.94 20.13
N ASN A 390 9.43 -15.86 19.96
CA ASN A 390 9.99 -14.59 19.52
C ASN A 390 10.70 -13.89 20.70
N ALA A 391 12.03 -14.03 20.76
CA ALA A 391 12.85 -13.51 21.84
C ALA A 391 12.87 -11.97 21.94
N TYR A 392 12.45 -11.26 20.90
CA TYR A 392 12.45 -9.79 20.85
C TYR A 392 11.07 -9.18 21.01
N LYS A 393 10.03 -9.98 21.12
CA LYS A 393 8.66 -9.54 21.31
C LYS A 393 8.51 -8.67 22.57
N LEU A 394 7.84 -7.54 22.44
CA LEU A 394 7.31 -6.79 23.57
C LEU A 394 5.90 -7.30 23.90
N GLU A 395 5.77 -8.10 24.97
CA GLU A 395 4.57 -8.89 25.29
C GLU A 395 3.29 -8.05 25.32
N GLU A 396 3.36 -6.85 25.88
CA GLU A 396 2.22 -5.93 26.01
C GLU A 396 1.73 -5.32 24.70
N THR A 397 2.40 -5.63 23.59
CA THR A 397 2.05 -5.09 22.26
C THR A 397 1.34 -6.10 21.35
N LEU A 398 1.17 -7.34 21.81
CA LEU A 398 0.52 -8.39 21.02
C LEU A 398 -0.99 -8.17 20.91
N VAL A 399 -1.48 -8.04 19.66
CA VAL A 399 -2.91 -7.87 19.32
C VAL A 399 -3.35 -8.98 18.38
N GLY A 400 -4.34 -9.77 18.77
CA GLY A 400 -4.88 -10.92 18.00
C GLY A 400 -6.31 -10.70 17.53
N GLU A 401 -6.67 -9.49 17.15
CA GLU A 401 -7.93 -9.11 16.53
C GLU A 401 -7.68 -8.21 15.30
N ASN A 402 -8.72 -7.98 14.46
CA ASN A 402 -8.57 -7.08 13.32
C ASN A 402 -8.20 -5.68 13.79
N ASN A 403 -7.12 -5.15 13.22
CA ASN A 403 -6.49 -3.94 13.70
C ASN A 403 -5.74 -3.20 12.59
N PHE A 404 -5.34 -1.97 12.87
CA PHE A 404 -4.47 -1.15 12.05
C PHE A 404 -3.57 -0.26 12.92
N GLY A 405 -2.46 0.17 12.35
CA GLY A 405 -1.55 1.10 13.01
C GLY A 405 -1.74 2.53 12.49
N VAL A 406 -1.55 3.51 13.37
CA VAL A 406 -1.35 4.92 13.01
C VAL A 406 -0.04 5.37 13.64
N LEU A 407 0.89 5.78 12.78
CA LEU A 407 2.22 6.23 13.15
C LEU A 407 2.31 7.74 12.98
N SER A 408 2.64 8.46 14.06
CA SER A 408 2.81 9.91 14.02
C SER A 408 4.26 10.26 14.30
N VAL A 409 4.88 11.06 13.43
CA VAL A 409 6.23 11.58 13.65
C VAL A 409 6.13 13.08 13.92
N VAL A 410 6.57 13.49 15.11
CA VAL A 410 6.42 14.85 15.62
C VAL A 410 7.74 15.39 16.16
N GLY A 411 7.78 16.68 16.50
CA GLY A 411 8.95 17.32 17.11
C GLY A 411 9.81 18.10 16.12
N SER A 412 10.84 18.78 16.64
CA SER A 412 11.78 19.54 15.83
C SER A 412 12.75 18.64 15.06
N LYS A 413 13.47 19.19 14.09
CA LYS A 413 14.43 18.46 13.26
C LYS A 413 15.43 17.60 14.06
N ASN A 414 15.87 18.09 15.22
CA ASN A 414 16.90 17.45 16.03
C ASN A 414 16.34 16.57 17.16
N ASP A 415 15.03 16.54 17.33
CA ASP A 415 14.33 15.78 18.40
C ASP A 415 12.99 15.23 17.86
N ARG A 416 13.11 14.36 16.85
CA ARG A 416 11.94 13.68 16.27
C ARG A 416 11.54 12.51 17.13
N GLU A 417 10.25 12.38 17.34
CA GLU A 417 9.62 11.28 18.07
C GLU A 417 8.60 10.57 17.17
N LEU A 418 8.76 9.26 17.04
CA LEU A 418 7.78 8.36 16.43
C LEU A 418 6.85 7.84 17.51
N ILE A 419 5.56 8.09 17.36
CA ILE A 419 4.49 7.59 18.21
C ILE A 419 3.73 6.53 17.41
N VAL A 420 3.88 5.27 17.79
CA VAL A 420 3.13 4.13 17.25
C VAL A 420 1.86 3.94 18.06
N LYS A 421 0.71 3.91 17.40
CA LYS A 421 -0.60 3.60 18.01
C LYS A 421 -1.26 2.49 17.23
N ILE A 422 -1.77 1.48 17.91
CA ILE A 422 -2.57 0.42 17.30
C ILE A 422 -4.03 0.58 17.72
N PHE A 423 -4.91 0.43 16.76
CA PHE A 423 -6.35 0.56 16.91
C PHE A 423 -7.04 -0.73 16.47
N ASN A 424 -8.15 -1.09 17.13
CA ASN A 424 -9.02 -2.15 16.64
C ASN A 424 -9.84 -1.68 15.41
N LYS A 425 -10.61 -2.60 14.82
CA LYS A 425 -11.45 -2.31 13.65
C LYS A 425 -12.47 -1.18 13.86
N ASP A 426 -12.89 -0.93 15.11
CA ASP A 426 -13.84 0.10 15.48
C ASP A 426 -13.17 1.46 15.78
N GLY A 427 -11.84 1.53 15.65
CA GLY A 427 -11.05 2.74 15.83
C GLY A 427 -10.72 3.08 17.30
N GLU A 428 -10.88 2.12 18.21
CA GLU A 428 -10.48 2.25 19.62
C GLU A 428 -8.99 1.95 19.75
N GLU A 429 -8.25 2.78 20.51
CA GLU A 429 -6.82 2.61 20.72
C GLU A 429 -6.54 1.45 21.68
N LEU A 430 -5.77 0.47 21.23
CA LEU A 430 -5.40 -0.70 22.01
C LEU A 430 -4.10 -0.46 22.81
N TRP A 431 -3.10 0.13 22.17
CA TRP A 431 -1.85 0.51 22.82
C TRP A 431 -1.11 1.60 22.04
N ARG A 432 -0.15 2.25 22.70
CA ARG A 432 0.81 3.18 22.11
C ARG A 432 2.22 2.99 22.65
N LYS A 433 3.21 3.28 21.82
CA LYS A 433 4.64 3.33 22.15
C LYS A 433 5.30 4.51 21.47
N SER A 434 6.30 5.10 22.13
CA SER A 434 7.12 6.19 21.58
C SER A 434 8.55 5.73 21.38
N ILE A 435 9.17 6.17 20.28
CA ILE A 435 10.57 5.92 19.93
C ILE A 435 11.20 7.25 19.55
N LYS A 436 12.25 7.69 20.22
CA LYS A 436 12.96 8.91 19.89
C LYS A 436 14.03 8.63 18.85
N SER A 437 14.17 9.51 17.87
CA SER A 437 15.22 9.38 16.86
C SER A 437 16.62 9.41 17.47
N ASN A 438 16.79 10.14 18.57
CA ASN A 438 18.08 10.21 19.29
C ASN A 438 18.47 8.88 19.98
N ASP A 439 17.51 7.99 20.24
CA ASP A 439 17.77 6.65 20.79
C ASP A 439 18.19 5.62 19.70
N LEU A 440 18.17 6.03 18.41
CA LEU A 440 18.50 5.18 17.25
C LEU A 440 19.78 5.65 16.54
N LYS A 441 20.76 6.15 17.30
CA LYS A 441 22.01 6.71 16.79
C LYS A 441 23.25 5.98 17.32
N TYR A 442 24.34 6.09 16.55
CA TYR A 442 25.66 5.63 16.96
C TYR A 442 26.37 6.60 17.90
#